data_b2d7d57102a6fa94c31fca62e844f1b8
#
_entry.id   b2d7d57102a6fa94c31fca62e844f1b8
#
_cell.length_a   1.000
_cell.length_b   1.000
_cell.length_c   1.000
_cell.angle_alpha   90.00
_cell.angle_beta   90.00
_cell.angle_gamma   90.00
#
_symmetry.space_group_name_H-M   'P 1'
#
loop_
_entity.id
_entity.type
_entity.pdbx_description
1 polymer ?
#
loop_
_entity_poly.entity_id
_entity_poly.type
_entity_poly.pdbx_seq_one_letter_code
_entity_poly.pdbx_strand_id
1 'polypeptide(L)'
;IVILLTAVMMVIEIVAGLAFGSMALLADGLHMASHAAALSISAFAYYFARKRAHDRSFSFGTGKVNSLGGYTGAILLVIFALLMVSESIHRLIVPVEISFNQAIGVAILGLIVNGASVFILGHEDHHHGHTHDHGVEGHTHDHGVEGHTQDHNLRAAYLHVLADTLTSLLAIVALLAAKYYGWIWMDPIMGIVGAVLITKWSKGLLKQTSSVLLDQQGPDHLVESVISRIKSLPCKTEIIDLHVWSIGPNIYSAAITICLLYTSPSPRDKRQSRMPSSA
;
A
#
# COMPACT_ATOMS: atom_id res chain seq x y z
N ILE A 1 -2.33 16.79 13.51
CA ILE A 1 -3.62 17.51 13.54
C ILE A 1 -4.51 17.01 12.41
N VAL A 2 -4.06 16.99 11.15
CA VAL A 2 -4.83 16.53 9.97
C VAL A 2 -5.39 15.11 10.17
N ILE A 3 -4.55 14.14 10.57
CA ILE A 3 -4.98 12.75 10.79
C ILE A 3 -6.12 12.63 11.83
N LEU A 4 -6.04 13.39 12.90
CA LEU A 4 -7.10 13.37 13.92
C LEU A 4 -8.40 14.00 13.39
N LEU A 5 -8.29 15.09 12.64
CA LEU A 5 -9.42 15.80 12.06
C LEU A 5 -10.15 14.92 11.02
N THR A 6 -9.40 14.29 10.12
CA THR A 6 -9.97 13.36 9.13
C THR A 6 -10.56 12.10 9.77
N ALA A 7 -9.94 11.56 10.83
CA ALA A 7 -10.49 10.42 11.55
C ALA A 7 -11.81 10.77 12.28
N VAL A 8 -11.91 11.94 12.89
CA VAL A 8 -13.16 12.41 13.51
C VAL A 8 -14.24 12.62 12.45
N MET A 9 -13.88 13.24 11.31
CA MET A 9 -14.83 13.47 10.23
C MET A 9 -15.34 12.17 9.62
N MET A 10 -14.47 11.20 9.39
CA MET A 10 -14.82 9.84 8.96
C MET A 10 -15.90 9.21 9.87
N VAL A 11 -15.72 9.28 11.19
CA VAL A 11 -16.69 8.73 12.14
C VAL A 11 -18.03 9.47 12.04
N ILE A 12 -18.00 10.80 11.92
CA ILE A 12 -19.20 11.61 11.77
C ILE A 12 -19.95 11.23 10.50
N GLU A 13 -19.25 11.07 9.36
CA GLU A 13 -19.86 10.68 8.07
C GLU A 13 -20.49 9.29 8.10
N ILE A 14 -19.81 8.30 8.69
CA ILE A 14 -20.36 6.96 8.83
C ILE A 14 -21.62 6.99 9.68
N VAL A 15 -21.57 7.60 10.86
CA VAL A 15 -22.72 7.69 11.77
C VAL A 15 -23.87 8.46 11.14
N ALA A 16 -23.57 9.59 10.49
CA ALA A 16 -24.57 10.41 9.80
C ALA A 16 -25.17 9.70 8.57
N GLY A 17 -24.34 8.99 7.79
CA GLY A 17 -24.81 8.18 6.67
C GLY A 17 -25.83 7.11 7.09
N LEU A 18 -25.55 6.43 8.19
CA LEU A 18 -26.47 5.46 8.77
C LEU A 18 -27.72 6.14 9.37
N ALA A 19 -27.56 7.20 10.15
CA ALA A 19 -28.65 7.88 10.83
C ALA A 19 -29.59 8.63 9.88
N PHE A 20 -29.07 9.23 8.81
CA PHE A 20 -29.82 10.02 7.85
C PHE A 20 -30.21 9.24 6.59
N GLY A 21 -29.85 7.96 6.52
CA GLY A 21 -30.23 7.07 5.43
C GLY A 21 -29.54 7.35 4.10
N SER A 22 -28.37 8.02 4.07
CA SER A 22 -27.65 8.34 2.84
C SER A 22 -26.53 7.33 2.55
N MET A 23 -26.63 6.64 1.41
CA MET A 23 -25.58 5.73 0.94
C MET A 23 -24.37 6.48 0.38
N ALA A 24 -24.58 7.66 -0.22
CA ALA A 24 -23.49 8.48 -0.72
C ALA A 24 -22.57 8.94 0.43
N LEU A 25 -23.16 9.40 1.55
CA LEU A 25 -22.42 9.82 2.73
C LEU A 25 -21.75 8.65 3.43
N LEU A 26 -22.43 7.51 3.52
CA LEU A 26 -21.86 6.28 4.08
C LEU A 26 -20.68 5.77 3.24
N ALA A 27 -20.79 5.83 1.91
CA ALA A 27 -19.74 5.43 0.99
C ALA A 27 -18.48 6.29 1.16
N ASP A 28 -18.63 7.60 1.30
CA ASP A 28 -17.53 8.54 1.51
C ASP A 28 -16.83 8.25 2.85
N GLY A 29 -17.57 8.14 3.95
CA GLY A 29 -17.02 7.79 5.26
C GLY A 29 -16.35 6.41 5.30
N LEU A 30 -16.91 5.38 4.65
CA LEU A 30 -16.28 4.06 4.55
C LEU A 30 -15.04 4.06 3.67
N HIS A 31 -15.01 4.87 2.63
CA HIS A 31 -13.81 5.07 1.82
C HIS A 31 -12.66 5.61 2.68
N MET A 32 -12.88 6.67 3.44
CA MET A 32 -11.90 7.21 4.39
C MET A 32 -11.52 6.18 5.47
N ALA A 33 -12.52 5.42 6.00
CA ALA A 33 -12.27 4.35 6.98
C ALA A 33 -11.38 3.25 6.44
N SER A 34 -11.45 2.96 5.15
CA SER A 34 -10.63 1.96 4.49
C SER A 34 -9.14 2.29 4.58
N HIS A 35 -8.78 3.56 4.37
CA HIS A 35 -7.41 4.04 4.48
C HIS A 35 -6.93 4.08 5.93
N ALA A 36 -7.77 4.55 6.85
CA ALA A 36 -7.46 4.56 8.28
C ALA A 36 -7.23 3.14 8.82
N ALA A 37 -8.04 2.17 8.40
CA ALA A 37 -7.87 0.76 8.75
C ALA A 37 -6.57 0.18 8.19
N ALA A 38 -6.26 0.42 6.91
CA ALA A 38 -5.03 -0.05 6.27
C ALA A 38 -3.78 0.50 6.97
N LEU A 39 -3.77 1.80 7.29
CA LEU A 39 -2.67 2.43 8.02
C LEU A 39 -2.54 1.89 9.45
N SER A 40 -3.66 1.68 10.15
CA SER A 40 -3.66 1.13 11.51
C SER A 40 -3.11 -0.30 11.55
N ILE A 41 -3.54 -1.14 10.61
CA ILE A 41 -3.05 -2.52 10.47
C ILE A 41 -1.55 -2.52 10.13
N SER A 42 -1.11 -1.64 9.22
CA SER A 42 0.30 -1.51 8.85
C SER A 42 1.15 -1.03 10.03
N ALA A 43 0.67 -0.06 10.80
CA ALA A 43 1.35 0.43 12.00
C ALA A 43 1.46 -0.66 13.08
N PHE A 44 0.39 -1.43 13.29
CA PHE A 44 0.39 -2.56 14.21
C PHE A 44 1.37 -3.66 13.75
N ALA A 45 1.33 -4.01 12.46
CA ALA A 45 2.23 -5.01 11.89
C ALA A 45 3.70 -4.58 12.01
N TYR A 46 4.00 -3.29 11.75
CA TYR A 46 5.33 -2.72 11.93
C TYR A 46 5.79 -2.78 13.40
N TYR A 47 4.91 -2.38 14.33
CA TYR A 47 5.20 -2.46 15.78
C TYR A 47 5.50 -3.90 16.21
N PHE A 48 4.68 -4.84 15.78
CA PHE A 48 4.85 -6.27 16.08
C PHE A 48 6.16 -6.80 15.47
N ALA A 49 6.43 -6.50 14.21
CA ALA A 49 7.65 -6.91 13.51
C ALA A 49 8.91 -6.38 14.23
N ARG A 50 8.90 -5.11 14.63
CA ARG A 50 10.02 -4.49 15.36
C ARG A 50 10.22 -5.11 16.74
N LYS A 51 9.14 -5.35 17.48
CA LYS A 51 9.20 -5.96 18.82
C LYS A 51 9.77 -7.38 18.78
N ARG A 52 9.52 -8.14 17.70
CA ARG A 52 9.96 -9.52 17.52
C ARG A 52 11.08 -9.71 16.49
N ALA A 53 11.79 -8.66 16.14
CA ALA A 53 12.85 -8.69 15.13
C ALA A 53 13.98 -9.68 15.45
N HIS A 54 14.23 -9.97 16.73
CA HIS A 54 15.27 -10.89 17.20
C HIS A 54 14.72 -12.28 17.61
N ASP A 55 13.44 -12.54 17.36
CA ASP A 55 12.82 -13.82 17.69
C ASP A 55 13.25 -14.89 16.69
N ARG A 56 14.02 -15.89 17.18
CA ARG A 56 14.56 -16.99 16.36
C ARG A 56 13.49 -17.95 15.80
N SER A 57 12.23 -17.83 16.23
CA SER A 57 11.13 -18.61 15.66
C SER A 57 10.80 -18.21 14.21
N PHE A 58 11.21 -17.00 13.77
CA PHE A 58 11.05 -16.54 12.41
C PHE A 58 12.34 -16.75 11.60
N SER A 59 12.40 -17.80 10.80
CA SER A 59 13.60 -18.16 10.01
C SER A 59 14.10 -17.06 9.08
N PHE A 60 13.17 -16.28 8.47
CA PHE A 60 13.49 -15.14 7.59
C PHE A 60 13.15 -13.79 8.23
N GLY A 61 13.00 -13.74 9.56
CA GLY A 61 12.60 -12.54 10.29
C GLY A 61 11.11 -12.22 10.13
N THR A 62 10.71 -11.06 10.66
CA THR A 62 9.31 -10.64 10.79
C THR A 62 8.83 -9.76 9.63
N GLY A 63 9.62 -9.62 8.54
CA GLY A 63 9.29 -8.72 7.42
C GLY A 63 7.96 -9.01 6.73
N LYS A 64 7.57 -10.29 6.63
CA LYS A 64 6.29 -10.72 6.04
C LYS A 64 5.05 -10.39 6.88
N VAL A 65 5.21 -10.09 8.17
CA VAL A 65 4.08 -9.72 9.06
C VAL A 65 3.38 -8.47 8.55
N ASN A 66 4.13 -7.52 7.99
CA ASN A 66 3.54 -6.32 7.40
C ASN A 66 2.67 -6.65 6.17
N SER A 67 3.14 -7.56 5.31
CA SER A 67 2.36 -8.03 4.15
C SER A 67 1.12 -8.82 4.56
N LEU A 68 1.20 -9.62 5.64
CA LEU A 68 0.05 -10.32 6.20
C LEU A 68 -1.01 -9.33 6.74
N GLY A 69 -0.57 -8.27 7.42
CA GLY A 69 -1.46 -7.19 7.86
C GLY A 69 -2.16 -6.52 6.68
N GLY A 70 -1.40 -6.12 5.65
CA GLY A 70 -1.96 -5.52 4.44
C GLY A 70 -2.94 -6.45 3.70
N TYR A 71 -2.64 -7.74 3.62
CA TYR A 71 -3.52 -8.75 3.02
C TYR A 71 -4.85 -8.88 3.79
N THR A 72 -4.78 -8.95 5.13
CA THR A 72 -5.97 -9.00 5.98
C THR A 72 -6.83 -7.74 5.83
N GLY A 73 -6.18 -6.55 5.81
CA GLY A 73 -6.85 -5.29 5.55
C GLY A 73 -7.57 -5.28 4.21
N ALA A 74 -6.91 -5.74 3.15
CA ALA A 74 -7.51 -5.81 1.82
C ALA A 74 -8.74 -6.72 1.76
N ILE A 75 -8.72 -7.87 2.44
CA ILE A 75 -9.90 -8.75 2.55
C ILE A 75 -11.06 -8.04 3.24
N LEU A 76 -10.80 -7.36 4.36
CA LEU A 76 -11.83 -6.61 5.08
C LEU A 76 -12.47 -5.53 4.19
N LEU A 77 -11.65 -4.83 3.38
CA LEU A 77 -12.14 -3.84 2.42
C LEU A 77 -13.08 -4.45 1.36
N VAL A 78 -12.73 -5.63 0.83
CA VAL A 78 -13.63 -6.35 -0.11
C VAL A 78 -14.95 -6.70 0.55
N ILE A 79 -14.92 -7.16 1.80
CA ILE A 79 -16.13 -7.49 2.54
C ILE A 79 -17.01 -6.24 2.73
N PHE A 80 -16.43 -5.11 3.13
CA PHE A 80 -17.18 -3.85 3.26
C PHE A 80 -17.75 -3.38 1.93
N ALA A 81 -16.99 -3.48 0.83
CA ALA A 81 -17.48 -3.12 -0.50
C ALA A 81 -18.67 -4.01 -0.92
N LEU A 82 -18.64 -5.30 -0.65
CA LEU A 82 -19.75 -6.21 -0.94
C LEU A 82 -21.00 -5.88 -0.10
N LEU A 83 -20.83 -5.56 1.17
CA LEU A 83 -21.94 -5.12 2.03
C LEU A 83 -22.56 -3.82 1.52
N MET A 84 -21.73 -2.85 1.08
CA MET A 84 -22.20 -1.60 0.48
C MET A 84 -23.00 -1.84 -0.81
N VAL A 85 -22.51 -2.71 -1.70
CA VAL A 85 -23.24 -3.07 -2.93
C VAL A 85 -24.58 -3.72 -2.59
N SER A 86 -24.60 -4.66 -1.65
CA SER A 86 -25.82 -5.33 -1.21
C SER A 86 -26.86 -4.34 -0.68
N GLU A 87 -26.44 -3.44 0.20
CA GLU A 87 -27.31 -2.41 0.79
C GLU A 87 -27.79 -1.42 -0.27
N SER A 88 -26.89 -0.98 -1.18
CA SER A 88 -27.23 -0.08 -2.27
C SER A 88 -28.28 -0.69 -3.22
N ILE A 89 -28.13 -1.96 -3.58
CA ILE A 89 -29.11 -2.68 -4.40
C ILE A 89 -30.45 -2.79 -3.66
N HIS A 90 -30.40 -3.12 -2.37
CA HIS A 90 -31.63 -3.19 -1.55
C HIS A 90 -32.36 -1.84 -1.55
N ARG A 91 -31.66 -0.71 -1.41
CA ARG A 91 -32.28 0.64 -1.42
C ARG A 91 -32.75 1.10 -2.80
N LEU A 92 -32.22 0.55 -3.88
CA LEU A 92 -32.76 0.78 -5.23
C LEU A 92 -34.12 0.11 -5.39
N ILE A 93 -34.35 -1.06 -4.75
CA ILE A 93 -35.62 -1.80 -4.81
C ILE A 93 -36.60 -1.29 -3.78
N VAL A 94 -36.14 -1.01 -2.57
CA VAL A 94 -36.94 -0.51 -1.44
C VAL A 94 -36.34 0.82 -0.97
N PRO A 95 -36.76 1.96 -1.55
CA PRO A 95 -36.25 3.26 -1.19
C PRO A 95 -36.47 3.58 0.29
N VAL A 96 -35.44 4.10 0.95
CA VAL A 96 -35.48 4.56 2.34
C VAL A 96 -35.61 6.08 2.35
N GLU A 97 -36.34 6.63 3.32
CA GLU A 97 -36.41 8.07 3.51
C GLU A 97 -35.05 8.65 3.89
N ILE A 98 -34.60 9.65 3.14
CA ILE A 98 -33.30 10.32 3.36
C ILE A 98 -33.56 11.68 4.00
N SER A 99 -32.87 11.95 5.10
CA SER A 99 -32.87 13.28 5.73
C SER A 99 -31.90 14.21 5.00
N PHE A 100 -32.28 14.70 3.79
CA PHE A 100 -31.41 15.42 2.87
C PHE A 100 -30.68 16.61 3.50
N ASN A 101 -31.36 17.44 4.31
CA ASN A 101 -30.76 18.66 4.86
C ASN A 101 -29.58 18.33 5.78
N GLN A 102 -29.74 17.33 6.64
CA GLN A 102 -28.73 16.87 7.57
C GLN A 102 -27.57 16.18 6.83
N ALA A 103 -27.92 15.29 5.89
CA ALA A 103 -26.91 14.58 5.10
C ALA A 103 -26.05 15.54 4.27
N ILE A 104 -26.66 16.52 3.59
CA ILE A 104 -25.95 17.55 2.82
C ILE A 104 -25.07 18.43 3.74
N GLY A 105 -25.57 18.78 4.93
CA GLY A 105 -24.80 19.57 5.88
C GLY A 105 -23.51 18.86 6.33
N VAL A 106 -23.60 17.56 6.62
CA VAL A 106 -22.44 16.74 6.98
C VAL A 106 -21.50 16.56 5.79
N ALA A 107 -22.02 16.30 4.59
CA ALA A 107 -21.21 16.16 3.38
C ALA A 107 -20.43 17.44 3.04
N ILE A 108 -21.06 18.63 3.22
CA ILE A 108 -20.36 19.92 3.04
C ILE A 108 -19.25 20.10 4.09
N LEU A 109 -19.51 19.71 5.35
CA LEU A 109 -18.50 19.76 6.39
C LEU A 109 -17.31 18.85 6.03
N GLY A 110 -17.57 17.63 5.56
CA GLY A 110 -16.55 16.70 5.09
C GLY A 110 -15.72 17.29 3.94
N LEU A 111 -16.37 17.87 2.95
CA LEU A 111 -15.68 18.53 1.83
C LEU A 111 -14.78 19.67 2.30
N ILE A 112 -15.22 20.49 3.26
CA ILE A 112 -14.39 21.57 3.84
C ILE A 112 -13.18 20.99 4.57
N VAL A 113 -13.37 19.95 5.37
CA VAL A 113 -12.28 19.30 6.11
C VAL A 113 -11.28 18.65 5.16
N ASN A 114 -11.75 17.93 4.13
CA ASN A 114 -10.89 17.31 3.13
C ASN A 114 -10.15 18.37 2.32
N GLY A 115 -10.83 19.41 1.87
CA GLY A 115 -10.22 20.55 1.15
C GLY A 115 -9.18 21.30 2.00
N ALA A 116 -9.48 21.55 3.28
CA ALA A 116 -8.52 22.17 4.21
C ALA A 116 -7.28 21.28 4.42
N SER A 117 -7.46 19.95 4.46
CA SER A 117 -6.36 18.99 4.58
C SER A 117 -5.43 19.03 3.36
N VAL A 118 -5.98 19.15 2.13
CA VAL A 118 -5.20 19.36 0.88
C VAL A 118 -4.37 20.63 1.01
N PHE A 119 -5.01 21.72 1.45
CA PHE A 119 -4.38 23.02 1.52
C PHE A 119 -3.24 23.05 2.57
N ILE A 120 -3.44 22.40 3.72
CA ILE A 120 -2.42 22.29 4.78
C ILE A 120 -1.23 21.46 4.30
N LEU A 121 -1.47 20.29 3.66
CA LEU A 121 -0.39 19.46 3.14
C LEU A 121 0.37 20.18 2.00
N GLY A 122 -0.33 20.88 1.10
CA GLY A 122 0.31 21.59 -0.01
C GLY A 122 1.12 22.82 0.41
N HIS A 123 0.91 23.38 1.63
CA HIS A 123 1.69 24.51 2.14
C HIS A 123 2.96 24.10 2.86
N GLU A 124 3.08 22.88 3.35
CA GLU A 124 4.32 22.39 4.00
C GLU A 124 5.47 22.24 2.99
N ASP A 125 5.17 22.18 1.67
CA ASP A 125 6.20 22.07 0.61
C ASP A 125 6.97 23.36 0.30
N HIS A 126 6.56 24.52 0.82
CA HIS A 126 7.20 25.82 0.53
C HIS A 126 8.16 26.32 1.61
N HIS A 127 8.39 25.60 2.71
CA HIS A 127 9.22 26.08 3.83
C HIS A 127 10.54 25.34 4.08
N HIS A 128 11.01 24.48 3.18
CA HIS A 128 12.41 24.06 3.22
C HIS A 128 13.25 24.94 2.29
N GLY A 129 13.29 26.25 2.63
CA GLY A 129 14.22 27.25 2.10
C GLY A 129 15.64 26.95 2.59
N HIS A 130 16.53 26.91 1.66
CA HIS A 130 17.95 27.18 1.68
C HIS A 130 18.54 27.63 3.02
N THR A 131 19.25 26.75 3.71
CA THR A 131 20.37 27.13 4.55
C THR A 131 21.65 26.75 3.83
N HIS A 132 22.29 27.75 3.22
CA HIS A 132 23.68 27.68 2.81
C HIS A 132 24.53 27.61 4.07
N ASP A 133 25.22 26.50 4.30
CA ASP A 133 26.41 26.51 5.14
C ASP A 133 27.60 25.97 4.32
N HIS A 134 28.65 26.80 4.29
CA HIS A 134 29.90 26.54 3.62
C HIS A 134 30.82 25.74 4.53
N GLY A 135 31.31 24.60 4.07
CA GLY A 135 32.33 23.83 4.80
C GLY A 135 32.88 22.64 4.05
N VAL A 136 33.86 22.89 3.18
CA VAL A 136 35.11 22.15 2.90
C VAL A 136 35.10 20.60 2.78
N GLU A 137 35.35 20.15 1.53
CA GLU A 137 36.19 19.04 1.06
C GLU A 137 35.98 17.60 1.56
N GLY A 138 35.70 16.71 0.59
CA GLY A 138 35.83 15.26 0.74
C GLY A 138 35.13 14.48 -0.37
N HIS A 139 35.85 14.17 -1.45
CA HIS A 139 35.39 13.40 -2.61
C HIS A 139 34.90 12.01 -2.22
N THR A 140 33.66 11.66 -2.54
CA THR A 140 33.28 10.33 -3.08
C THR A 140 31.95 10.47 -3.80
N HIS A 141 31.97 10.16 -5.10
CA HIS A 141 30.77 10.09 -5.93
C HIS A 141 29.95 8.86 -5.54
N ASP A 142 28.84 9.07 -4.84
CA ASP A 142 27.75 8.11 -4.79
C ASP A 142 26.50 8.83 -5.27
N HIS A 143 25.99 8.41 -6.43
CA HIS A 143 24.79 8.99 -7.02
C HIS A 143 23.56 8.51 -6.23
N GLY A 144 23.16 9.30 -5.22
CA GLY A 144 22.01 9.05 -4.39
C GLY A 144 20.69 9.05 -5.17
N VAL A 145 20.04 7.92 -5.16
CA VAL A 145 18.67 7.67 -5.67
C VAL A 145 17.59 8.21 -4.69
N GLU A 146 17.97 8.98 -3.68
CA GLU A 146 17.06 9.40 -2.60
C GLU A 146 16.11 10.57 -2.96
N GLY A 147 16.41 11.38 -3.98
CA GLY A 147 15.58 12.53 -4.36
C GLY A 147 14.26 12.14 -5.05
N HIS A 148 14.20 11.05 -5.79
CA HIS A 148 13.04 10.67 -6.58
C HIS A 148 11.93 9.95 -5.80
N THR A 149 12.23 9.33 -4.66
CA THR A 149 11.24 8.59 -3.87
C THR A 149 10.36 9.50 -3.03
N GLN A 150 10.87 10.66 -2.62
CA GLN A 150 10.13 11.63 -1.81
C GLN A 150 9.06 12.36 -2.63
N ASP A 151 9.39 12.78 -3.85
CA ASP A 151 8.43 13.42 -4.79
C ASP A 151 7.29 12.48 -5.20
N HIS A 152 7.56 11.19 -5.37
CA HIS A 152 6.52 10.20 -5.72
C HIS A 152 5.52 9.96 -4.57
N ASN A 153 5.99 9.93 -3.33
CA ASN A 153 5.12 9.75 -2.15
C ASN A 153 4.21 10.97 -1.92
N LEU A 154 4.76 12.16 -2.08
CA LEU A 154 4.02 13.43 -1.96
C LEU A 154 2.96 13.55 -3.05
N ARG A 155 3.31 13.27 -4.29
CA ARG A 155 2.39 13.26 -5.41
C ARG A 155 1.27 12.21 -5.22
N ALA A 156 1.60 11.03 -4.70
CA ALA A 156 0.62 10.00 -4.40
C ALA A 156 -0.35 10.44 -3.30
N ALA A 157 0.15 11.06 -2.22
CA ALA A 157 -0.67 11.62 -1.15
C ALA A 157 -1.59 12.74 -1.65
N TYR A 158 -1.07 13.67 -2.46
CA TYR A 158 -1.86 14.75 -3.06
C TYR A 158 -2.98 14.23 -3.96
N LEU A 159 -2.67 13.28 -4.86
CA LEU A 159 -3.67 12.66 -5.74
C LEU A 159 -4.74 11.89 -4.96
N HIS A 160 -4.36 11.31 -3.83
CA HIS A 160 -5.29 10.62 -2.94
C HIS A 160 -6.29 11.60 -2.30
N VAL A 161 -5.80 12.67 -1.67
CA VAL A 161 -6.68 13.68 -1.03
C VAL A 161 -7.53 14.43 -2.06
N LEU A 162 -7.00 14.62 -3.30
CA LEU A 162 -7.77 15.15 -4.41
C LEU A 162 -8.92 14.21 -4.81
N ALA A 163 -8.67 12.90 -4.84
CA ALA A 163 -9.71 11.90 -5.11
C ALA A 163 -10.79 11.90 -4.02
N ASP A 164 -10.41 12.01 -2.74
CA ASP A 164 -11.34 12.11 -1.62
C ASP A 164 -12.22 13.38 -1.72
N THR A 165 -11.62 14.50 -2.08
CA THR A 165 -12.35 15.75 -2.32
C THR A 165 -13.36 15.62 -3.46
N LEU A 166 -12.99 14.91 -4.53
CA LEU A 166 -13.86 14.66 -5.66
C LEU A 166 -15.03 13.72 -5.32
N THR A 167 -14.79 12.67 -4.52
CA THR A 167 -15.85 11.76 -4.06
C THR A 167 -16.86 12.47 -3.17
N SER A 168 -16.39 13.30 -2.24
CA SER A 168 -17.26 14.14 -1.39
C SER A 168 -18.09 15.13 -2.22
N LEU A 169 -17.49 15.75 -3.24
CA LEU A 169 -18.22 16.64 -4.14
C LEU A 169 -19.32 15.91 -4.92
N LEU A 170 -19.01 14.72 -5.45
CA LEU A 170 -19.98 13.88 -6.16
C LEU A 170 -21.12 13.42 -5.24
N ALA A 171 -20.84 13.09 -3.97
CA ALA A 171 -21.85 12.77 -2.97
C ALA A 171 -22.82 13.94 -2.72
N ILE A 172 -22.28 15.16 -2.61
CA ILE A 172 -23.11 16.38 -2.46
C ILE A 172 -24.00 16.59 -3.69
N VAL A 173 -23.43 16.47 -4.91
CA VAL A 173 -24.20 16.61 -6.15
C VAL A 173 -25.33 15.58 -6.23
N ALA A 174 -25.07 14.32 -5.87
CA ALA A 174 -26.07 13.26 -5.84
C ALA A 174 -27.19 13.55 -4.84
N LEU A 175 -26.86 14.01 -3.62
CA LEU A 175 -27.84 14.37 -2.59
C LEU A 175 -28.68 15.61 -2.99
N LEU A 176 -28.06 16.61 -3.63
CA LEU A 176 -28.78 17.78 -4.16
C LEU A 176 -29.72 17.38 -5.30
N ALA A 177 -29.27 16.53 -6.22
CA ALA A 177 -30.11 16.02 -7.30
C ALA A 177 -31.29 15.20 -6.75
N ALA A 178 -31.05 14.34 -5.75
CA ALA A 178 -32.10 13.60 -5.08
C ALA A 178 -33.14 14.53 -4.42
N LYS A 179 -32.66 15.59 -3.74
CA LYS A 179 -33.52 16.55 -3.04
C LYS A 179 -34.35 17.43 -3.97
N TYR A 180 -33.75 18.01 -5.01
CA TYR A 180 -34.41 19.03 -5.86
C TYR A 180 -35.11 18.45 -7.09
N TYR A 181 -34.57 17.36 -7.65
CA TYR A 181 -35.14 16.71 -8.85
C TYR A 181 -35.89 15.42 -8.53
N GLY A 182 -35.90 14.97 -7.25
CA GLY A 182 -36.54 13.73 -6.86
C GLY A 182 -35.80 12.45 -7.34
N TRP A 183 -34.56 12.57 -7.75
CA TRP A 183 -33.73 11.45 -8.24
C TRP A 183 -33.16 10.63 -7.08
N ILE A 184 -34.03 10.05 -6.26
CA ILE A 184 -33.65 9.29 -5.05
C ILE A 184 -32.68 8.15 -5.35
N TRP A 185 -32.75 7.57 -6.56
CA TRP A 185 -31.86 6.50 -7.01
C TRP A 185 -30.38 6.91 -7.15
N MET A 186 -30.08 8.20 -7.22
CA MET A 186 -28.68 8.66 -7.33
C MET A 186 -27.89 8.37 -6.06
N ASP A 187 -28.47 8.44 -4.88
CA ASP A 187 -27.80 8.16 -3.62
C ASP A 187 -27.29 6.70 -3.54
N PRO A 188 -28.11 5.64 -3.76
CA PRO A 188 -27.61 4.27 -3.85
C PRO A 188 -26.58 4.02 -4.96
N ILE A 189 -26.70 4.69 -6.11
CA ILE A 189 -25.69 4.59 -7.18
C ILE A 189 -24.34 5.09 -6.70
N MET A 190 -24.30 6.18 -5.95
CA MET A 190 -23.04 6.65 -5.35
C MET A 190 -22.44 5.62 -4.38
N GLY A 191 -23.28 4.90 -3.64
CA GLY A 191 -22.83 3.76 -2.84
C GLY A 191 -22.16 2.66 -3.68
N ILE A 192 -22.73 2.33 -4.85
CA ILE A 192 -22.13 1.35 -5.79
C ILE A 192 -20.81 1.88 -6.36
N VAL A 193 -20.75 3.15 -6.76
CA VAL A 193 -19.53 3.77 -7.27
C VAL A 193 -18.42 3.73 -6.22
N GLY A 194 -18.72 4.08 -4.96
CA GLY A 194 -17.77 3.98 -3.84
C GLY A 194 -17.28 2.54 -3.64
N ALA A 195 -18.19 1.56 -3.66
CA ALA A 195 -17.83 0.15 -3.53
C ALA A 195 -16.91 -0.34 -4.67
N VAL A 196 -17.12 0.11 -5.90
CA VAL A 196 -16.26 -0.21 -7.05
C VAL A 196 -14.86 0.39 -6.85
N LEU A 197 -14.76 1.62 -6.38
CA LEU A 197 -13.48 2.27 -6.09
C LEU A 197 -12.72 1.53 -5.00
N ILE A 198 -13.38 1.21 -3.88
CA ILE A 198 -12.79 0.43 -2.77
C ILE A 198 -12.31 -0.94 -3.27
N THR A 199 -13.12 -1.64 -4.08
CA THR A 199 -12.76 -2.95 -4.64
C THR A 199 -11.55 -2.86 -5.55
N LYS A 200 -11.45 -1.83 -6.40
CA LYS A 200 -10.32 -1.62 -7.30
C LYS A 200 -9.00 -1.43 -6.50
N TRP A 201 -9.02 -0.66 -5.44
CA TRP A 201 -7.86 -0.42 -4.59
C TRP A 201 -7.48 -1.66 -3.77
N SER A 202 -8.48 -2.31 -3.20
CA SER A 202 -8.29 -3.56 -2.46
C SER A 202 -7.66 -4.65 -3.33
N LYS A 203 -8.07 -4.78 -4.59
CA LYS A 203 -7.48 -5.72 -5.55
C LYS A 203 -5.99 -5.44 -5.77
N GLY A 204 -5.59 -4.16 -5.87
CA GLY A 204 -4.18 -3.76 -5.99
C GLY A 204 -3.36 -4.17 -4.77
N LEU A 205 -3.88 -3.84 -3.57
CA LEU A 205 -3.23 -4.18 -2.30
C LEU A 205 -3.16 -5.71 -2.10
N LEU A 206 -4.22 -6.44 -2.44
CA LEU A 206 -4.28 -7.89 -2.36
C LEU A 206 -3.22 -8.54 -3.26
N LYS A 207 -3.08 -8.07 -4.50
CA LYS A 207 -2.07 -8.56 -5.45
C LYS A 207 -0.65 -8.32 -4.92
N GLN A 208 -0.38 -7.13 -4.42
CA GLN A 208 0.95 -6.75 -3.91
C GLN A 208 1.32 -7.54 -2.66
N THR A 209 0.41 -7.68 -1.70
CA THR A 209 0.67 -8.40 -0.46
C THR A 209 0.73 -9.91 -0.66
N SER A 210 -0.12 -10.47 -1.53
CA SER A 210 -0.08 -11.89 -1.86
C SER A 210 1.21 -12.29 -2.58
N SER A 211 1.78 -11.44 -3.44
CA SER A 211 3.05 -11.72 -4.11
C SER A 211 4.19 -11.91 -3.11
N VAL A 212 4.24 -11.12 -2.04
CA VAL A 212 5.23 -11.25 -0.97
C VAL A 212 4.97 -12.50 -0.11
N LEU A 213 3.70 -12.78 0.21
CA LEU A 213 3.33 -13.95 1.04
C LEU A 213 3.56 -15.28 0.33
N LEU A 214 3.36 -15.31 -0.98
CA LEU A 214 3.52 -16.50 -1.82
C LEU A 214 4.93 -16.65 -2.42
N ASP A 215 5.88 -15.85 -1.97
CA ASP A 215 7.27 -15.91 -2.45
C ASP A 215 7.39 -15.80 -3.98
N GLN A 216 6.59 -14.93 -4.59
CA GLN A 216 6.73 -14.69 -6.03
C GLN A 216 8.11 -14.16 -6.37
N GLN A 217 8.57 -14.51 -7.57
CA GLN A 217 9.83 -14.01 -8.13
C GLN A 217 9.93 -12.50 -7.99
N GLY A 218 11.07 -12.03 -7.52
CA GLY A 218 11.37 -10.61 -7.39
C GLY A 218 11.40 -9.88 -8.74
N PRO A 219 11.51 -8.54 -8.73
CA PRO A 219 11.55 -7.73 -9.94
C PRO A 219 12.69 -8.13 -10.88
N ASP A 220 12.42 -8.14 -12.19
CA ASP A 220 13.37 -8.59 -13.23
C ASP A 220 14.72 -7.88 -13.15
N HIS A 221 14.74 -6.57 -12.85
CA HIS A 221 15.97 -5.80 -12.72
C HIS A 221 16.89 -6.30 -11.60
N LEU A 222 16.35 -6.84 -10.51
CA LEU A 222 17.13 -7.45 -9.43
C LEU A 222 17.69 -8.80 -9.86
N VAL A 223 16.88 -9.61 -10.53
CA VAL A 223 17.30 -10.91 -11.07
C VAL A 223 18.44 -10.72 -12.07
N GLU A 224 18.29 -9.78 -13.01
CA GLU A 224 19.33 -9.43 -14.00
C GLU A 224 20.61 -8.90 -13.33
N SER A 225 20.47 -8.07 -12.29
CA SER A 225 21.60 -7.55 -11.53
C SER A 225 22.38 -8.68 -10.84
N VAL A 226 21.69 -9.66 -10.26
CA VAL A 226 22.32 -10.84 -9.64
C VAL A 226 23.04 -11.66 -10.70
N ILE A 227 22.39 -11.93 -11.84
CA ILE A 227 22.96 -12.69 -12.94
C ILE A 227 24.23 -11.99 -13.48
N SER A 228 24.18 -10.68 -13.70
CA SER A 228 25.31 -9.92 -14.21
C SER A 228 26.50 -9.92 -13.25
N ARG A 229 26.23 -9.82 -11.94
CA ARG A 229 27.26 -9.91 -10.89
C ARG A 229 27.94 -11.27 -10.86
N ILE A 230 27.18 -12.36 -10.98
CA ILE A 230 27.74 -13.72 -10.98
C ILE A 230 28.55 -13.96 -12.24
N LYS A 231 28.08 -13.51 -13.42
CA LYS A 231 28.82 -13.62 -14.68
C LYS A 231 30.13 -12.79 -14.71
N SER A 232 30.23 -11.75 -13.88
CA SER A 232 31.44 -10.93 -13.76
C SER A 232 32.52 -11.54 -12.86
N LEU A 233 32.24 -12.67 -12.21
CA LEU A 233 33.24 -13.38 -11.40
C LEU A 233 34.36 -13.96 -12.28
N PRO A 234 35.61 -13.99 -11.79
CA PRO A 234 36.76 -14.46 -12.56
C PRO A 234 36.76 -15.97 -12.86
N CYS A 235 35.85 -16.73 -12.27
CA CYS A 235 35.69 -18.17 -12.52
C CYS A 235 34.56 -18.41 -13.52
N LYS A 236 34.76 -19.40 -14.42
CA LYS A 236 33.70 -19.83 -15.33
C LYS A 236 32.58 -20.49 -14.52
N THR A 237 31.51 -19.71 -14.29
CA THR A 237 30.34 -20.12 -13.56
C THR A 237 29.14 -20.22 -14.50
N GLU A 238 28.36 -21.28 -14.35
CA GLU A 238 27.07 -21.44 -15.01
C GLU A 238 25.98 -21.44 -13.96
N ILE A 239 25.00 -20.57 -14.10
CA ILE A 239 23.85 -20.49 -13.20
C ILE A 239 22.86 -21.56 -13.67
N ILE A 240 22.62 -22.59 -12.85
CA ILE A 240 21.68 -23.66 -13.12
C ILE A 240 20.29 -23.25 -12.69
N ASP A 241 20.17 -22.59 -11.52
CA ASP A 241 18.90 -22.18 -10.94
C ASP A 241 19.06 -20.91 -10.13
N LEU A 242 18.05 -20.02 -10.19
CA LEU A 242 18.04 -18.75 -9.49
C LEU A 242 16.61 -18.39 -9.09
N HIS A 243 16.36 -18.35 -7.79
CA HIS A 243 15.13 -17.85 -7.19
C HIS A 243 15.45 -16.61 -6.36
N VAL A 244 14.68 -15.55 -6.57
CA VAL A 244 14.77 -14.30 -5.80
C VAL A 244 13.38 -13.95 -5.31
N TRP A 245 13.15 -13.80 -4.02
CA TRP A 245 11.85 -13.47 -3.45
C TRP A 245 11.96 -12.44 -2.33
N SER A 246 10.86 -11.72 -2.07
CA SER A 246 10.80 -10.73 -1.01
C SER A 246 10.54 -11.38 0.35
N ILE A 247 11.33 -11.00 1.35
CA ILE A 247 11.15 -11.40 2.77
C ILE A 247 10.73 -10.22 3.66
N GLY A 248 10.67 -9.01 3.09
CA GLY A 248 10.27 -7.79 3.78
C GLY A 248 10.31 -6.59 2.84
N PRO A 249 9.93 -5.39 3.32
CA PRO A 249 10.00 -4.17 2.52
C PRO A 249 11.42 -3.92 2.02
N ASN A 250 11.62 -3.92 0.70
CA ASN A 250 12.93 -3.75 0.04
C ASN A 250 14.02 -4.74 0.48
N ILE A 251 13.64 -5.87 1.09
CA ILE A 251 14.55 -6.92 1.51
C ILE A 251 14.22 -8.18 0.71
N TYR A 252 15.22 -8.69 0.01
CA TYR A 252 15.09 -9.87 -0.83
C TYR A 252 16.04 -10.96 -0.37
N SER A 253 15.61 -12.20 -0.52
CA SER A 253 16.42 -13.40 -0.37
C SER A 253 16.63 -14.03 -1.73
N ALA A 254 17.77 -14.70 -1.92
CA ALA A 254 18.05 -15.42 -3.15
C ALA A 254 18.57 -16.82 -2.84
N ALA A 255 18.08 -17.81 -3.58
CA ALA A 255 18.65 -19.15 -3.63
C ALA A 255 19.25 -19.34 -5.03
N ILE A 256 20.55 -19.68 -5.07
CA ILE A 256 21.31 -19.74 -6.31
C ILE A 256 22.05 -21.08 -6.37
N THR A 257 21.85 -21.81 -7.45
CA THR A 257 22.61 -23.01 -7.78
C THR A 257 23.57 -22.71 -8.91
N ILE A 258 24.88 -22.86 -8.63
CA ILE A 258 25.94 -22.53 -9.58
C ILE A 258 26.76 -23.79 -9.85
N CYS A 259 27.01 -24.07 -11.13
CA CYS A 259 28.02 -25.03 -11.55
C CYS A 259 29.37 -24.32 -11.71
N LEU A 260 30.38 -24.83 -11.01
CA LEU A 260 31.76 -24.36 -11.16
C LEU A 260 32.49 -25.32 -12.13
N LEU A 261 32.86 -24.83 -13.29
CA LEU A 261 33.60 -25.60 -14.30
C LEU A 261 35.04 -25.94 -13.88
N TYR A 262 35.57 -25.22 -12.90
CA TYR A 262 36.89 -25.49 -12.31
C TYR A 262 36.77 -25.42 -10.79
N THR A 263 36.69 -26.56 -10.13
CA THR A 263 36.98 -26.68 -8.71
C THR A 263 38.47 -26.92 -8.52
N SER A 264 39.12 -26.16 -7.64
CA SER A 264 40.43 -26.60 -7.12
C SER A 264 40.23 -27.99 -6.50
N PRO A 265 41.13 -28.97 -6.75
CA PRO A 265 40.97 -30.31 -6.25
C PRO A 265 40.83 -30.29 -4.71
N SER A 266 39.80 -30.93 -4.22
CA SER A 266 39.57 -31.09 -2.77
C SER A 266 40.83 -31.65 -2.09
N PRO A 267 41.13 -31.27 -0.84
CA PRO A 267 42.18 -31.93 -0.08
C PRO A 267 42.02 -33.47 -0.01
N ARG A 268 40.81 -33.98 -0.21
CA ARG A 268 40.54 -35.44 -0.31
C ARG A 268 41.02 -35.98 -1.66
N ASP A 269 40.88 -35.26 -2.76
CA ASP A 269 41.34 -35.71 -4.08
C ASP A 269 42.85 -35.76 -4.16
N LYS A 270 43.54 -34.85 -3.44
CA LYS A 270 44.99 -34.88 -3.28
C LYS A 270 45.51 -36.10 -2.48
N ARG A 271 44.69 -36.70 -1.60
CA ARG A 271 45.06 -37.91 -0.87
C ARG A 271 44.91 -39.17 -1.72
N GLN A 272 43.94 -39.24 -2.62
CA GLN A 272 43.77 -40.38 -3.54
C GLN A 272 44.90 -40.49 -4.59
N SER A 273 45.43 -39.33 -5.02
CA SER A 273 46.56 -39.32 -5.98
C SER A 273 47.92 -39.70 -5.41
N ARG A 274 47.99 -40.00 -4.07
CA ARG A 274 49.22 -40.43 -3.38
C ARG A 274 49.24 -41.90 -2.99
N MET A 275 48.31 -42.72 -3.51
CA MET A 275 48.50 -44.17 -3.34
C MET A 275 49.62 -44.62 -4.26
N PRO A 276 50.71 -45.19 -3.73
CA PRO A 276 51.75 -45.77 -4.56
C PRO A 276 51.14 -46.96 -5.31
N SER A 277 51.33 -46.98 -6.64
CA SER A 277 51.09 -48.22 -7.41
C SER A 277 51.99 -49.28 -6.81
N SER A 278 51.41 -50.21 -6.11
CA SER A 278 52.11 -51.45 -5.72
C SER A 278 52.48 -52.18 -7.00
N ALA A 279 53.77 -52.31 -7.25
CA ALA A 279 54.35 -53.16 -8.25
C ALA A 279 54.04 -54.65 -7.90
#